data_fa997f0feb558ab08a1c4da4aa59f015
#
_entry.id   fa997f0feb558ab08a1c4da4aa59f015
#
_cell.length_a   1.000
_cell.length_b   1.000
_cell.length_c   1.000
_cell.angle_alpha   90.00
_cell.angle_beta   90.00
_cell.angle_gamma   90.00
#
_symmetry.space_group_name_H-M   'P 1'
#
loop_
_entity.id
_entity.type
_entity.pdbx_description
1 polymer ?
#
loop_
_entity_poly.entity_id
_entity_poly.type
_entity_poly.pdbx_seq_one_letter_code
_entity_poly.pdbx_strand_id
1 'polypeptide(L)'
;LPIYKNTSMSGKIVLGWHQVTSQDGNNTFDRIVAKTKGMNVISPTWFSLTDNNGNYRSLASKDYVAKAHAKGLQVWALIDNFSADVQTETLLASTATRRRLIDSLIADAEKYDLDGLNLDFESLKTEAGVHYIEFIRELSIPCRQKGIVLSVDNYVPARYNSFYNLKEQGIVADYVIMMGYDEHFAGGEPGSVSSISYVKNGISGMLEDVPKEKLINAVPFY
;
A
#
# COMPACT_ATOMS: atom_id res chain seq x y z
N LEU A 1 24.55 12.57 -10.86
CA LEU A 1 23.09 12.66 -10.69
C LEU A 1 22.57 11.27 -10.36
N PRO A 2 21.61 11.14 -9.43
CA PRO A 2 21.00 9.85 -9.14
C PRO A 2 20.30 9.31 -10.39
N ILE A 3 20.46 8.01 -10.65
CA ILE A 3 19.76 7.33 -11.75
C ILE A 3 18.47 6.77 -11.15
N TYR A 4 17.33 7.19 -11.69
CA TYR A 4 16.03 6.65 -11.33
C TYR A 4 15.63 5.55 -12.30
N LYS A 5 15.15 4.43 -11.75
CA LYS A 5 14.65 3.32 -12.53
C LYS A 5 13.16 3.53 -12.85
N ASN A 6 12.74 3.05 -14.01
CA ASN A 6 11.31 2.99 -14.31
C ASN A 6 10.69 1.82 -13.53
N THR A 7 9.74 2.12 -12.66
CA THR A 7 9.01 1.17 -11.81
C THR A 7 7.60 0.87 -12.33
N SER A 8 7.15 1.57 -13.39
CA SER A 8 5.84 1.29 -14.00
C SER A 8 5.80 -0.07 -14.67
N MET A 9 4.76 -0.86 -14.40
CA MET A 9 4.50 -2.11 -15.09
C MET A 9 3.83 -1.86 -16.45
N SER A 10 4.10 -2.73 -17.41
CA SER A 10 3.36 -2.75 -18.68
C SER A 10 1.98 -3.39 -18.49
N GLY A 11 0.95 -2.74 -19.02
CA GLY A 11 -0.43 -3.26 -18.98
C GLY A 11 -1.18 -2.96 -17.67
N LYS A 12 -2.25 -3.69 -17.45
CA LYS A 12 -3.11 -3.51 -16.26
C LYS A 12 -2.51 -4.22 -15.06
N ILE A 13 -2.63 -3.58 -13.89
CA ILE A 13 -2.33 -4.20 -12.61
C ILE A 13 -3.54 -5.01 -12.15
N VAL A 14 -3.31 -6.27 -11.84
CA VAL A 14 -4.27 -7.14 -11.15
C VAL A 14 -3.58 -7.61 -9.86
N LEU A 15 -3.85 -6.87 -8.80
CA LEU A 15 -3.24 -7.07 -7.48
C LEU A 15 -4.18 -7.85 -6.57
N GLY A 16 -3.64 -8.82 -5.84
CA GLY A 16 -4.33 -9.50 -4.75
C GLY A 16 -3.65 -9.24 -3.41
N TRP A 17 -4.37 -8.69 -2.43
CA TRP A 17 -3.89 -8.68 -1.05
C TRP A 17 -3.98 -10.08 -0.45
N HIS A 18 -2.89 -10.52 0.12
CA HIS A 18 -2.80 -11.81 0.82
C HIS A 18 -2.65 -11.57 2.31
N GLN A 19 -3.71 -11.80 3.07
CA GLN A 19 -3.67 -11.66 4.51
C GLN A 19 -2.76 -12.73 5.13
N VAL A 20 -1.63 -12.29 5.69
CA VAL A 20 -0.65 -13.12 6.39
C VAL A 20 -0.57 -12.62 7.84
N THR A 21 -0.99 -13.45 8.79
CA THR A 21 -1.09 -13.07 10.21
C THR A 21 0.00 -13.69 11.08
N SER A 22 0.73 -14.68 10.53
CA SER A 22 1.84 -15.36 11.18
C SER A 22 2.86 -15.81 10.16
N GLN A 23 4.06 -16.19 10.60
CA GLN A 23 5.09 -16.71 9.70
C GLN A 23 4.59 -17.93 8.91
N ASP A 24 3.84 -18.82 9.57
CA ASP A 24 3.24 -20.00 8.92
C ASP A 24 2.16 -19.65 7.90
N GLY A 25 1.52 -18.48 8.01
CA GLY A 25 0.57 -17.96 7.04
C GLY A 25 1.14 -17.86 5.63
N ASN A 26 2.45 -17.66 5.49
CA ASN A 26 3.14 -17.65 4.20
C ASN A 26 2.98 -18.96 3.43
N ASN A 27 2.81 -20.09 4.12
CA ASN A 27 2.64 -21.42 3.51
C ASN A 27 1.30 -21.57 2.75
N THR A 28 0.37 -20.63 2.92
CA THR A 28 -0.91 -20.63 2.18
C THR A 28 -0.79 -20.08 0.76
N PHE A 29 0.37 -19.53 0.37
CA PHE A 29 0.64 -18.92 -0.94
C PHE A 29 0.20 -19.81 -2.11
N ASP A 30 0.71 -21.04 -2.18
CA ASP A 30 0.42 -21.91 -3.32
C ASP A 30 -1.07 -22.22 -3.45
N ARG A 31 -1.77 -22.42 -2.33
CA ARG A 31 -3.22 -22.67 -2.29
C ARG A 31 -4.04 -21.48 -2.80
N ILE A 32 -3.61 -20.26 -2.46
CA ILE A 32 -4.29 -19.03 -2.88
C ILE A 32 -4.05 -18.77 -4.35
N VAL A 33 -2.80 -18.81 -4.80
CA VAL A 33 -2.43 -18.50 -6.18
C VAL A 33 -3.02 -19.52 -7.16
N ALA A 34 -3.14 -20.79 -6.77
CA ALA A 34 -3.77 -21.82 -7.60
C ALA A 34 -5.23 -21.52 -7.95
N LYS A 35 -5.91 -20.69 -7.16
CA LYS A 35 -7.33 -20.32 -7.39
C LYS A 35 -7.49 -18.98 -8.12
N THR A 36 -6.40 -18.28 -8.45
CA THR A 36 -6.43 -16.99 -9.12
C THR A 36 -6.06 -17.13 -10.60
N LYS A 37 -6.60 -16.25 -11.44
CA LYS A 37 -6.25 -16.13 -12.86
C LYS A 37 -6.01 -14.67 -13.20
N GLY A 38 -4.95 -14.40 -13.95
CA GLY A 38 -4.64 -13.04 -14.45
C GLY A 38 -4.02 -12.10 -13.42
N MET A 39 -3.80 -12.54 -12.19
CA MET A 39 -3.07 -11.76 -11.18
C MET A 39 -1.61 -11.62 -11.62
N ASN A 40 -1.05 -10.41 -11.48
CA ASN A 40 0.36 -10.13 -11.77
C ASN A 40 1.10 -9.49 -10.60
N VAL A 41 0.39 -9.11 -9.54
CA VAL A 41 0.95 -8.60 -8.28
C VAL A 41 0.28 -9.29 -7.11
N ILE A 42 1.07 -9.74 -6.14
CA ILE A 42 0.58 -10.18 -4.84
C ILE A 42 1.13 -9.28 -3.74
N SER A 43 0.25 -8.83 -2.85
CA SER A 43 0.62 -7.92 -1.75
C SER A 43 0.36 -8.60 -0.41
N PRO A 44 1.35 -9.29 0.16
CA PRO A 44 1.21 -9.90 1.47
C PRO A 44 1.25 -8.86 2.59
N THR A 45 0.42 -9.02 3.62
CA THR A 45 0.34 -8.13 4.78
C THR A 45 1.48 -8.43 5.77
N TRP A 46 2.71 -8.08 5.38
CA TRP A 46 3.91 -8.54 6.08
C TRP A 46 4.44 -7.60 7.15
N PHE A 47 4.29 -6.29 6.94
CA PHE A 47 4.86 -5.29 7.82
C PHE A 47 3.76 -4.59 8.61
N SER A 48 3.89 -4.56 9.94
CA SER A 48 2.96 -3.86 10.81
C SER A 48 3.74 -3.00 11.80
N LEU A 49 3.52 -1.68 11.79
CA LEU A 49 4.13 -0.77 12.74
C LEU A 49 3.82 -1.22 14.17
N THR A 50 4.80 -1.12 15.07
CA THR A 50 4.68 -1.59 16.45
C THR A 50 4.81 -0.50 17.50
N ASP A 51 5.40 0.66 17.14
CA ASP A 51 5.62 1.76 18.05
C ASP A 51 5.78 3.11 17.32
N ASN A 52 5.94 4.18 18.07
CA ASN A 52 6.14 5.54 17.54
C ASN A 52 7.60 5.85 17.13
N ASN A 53 8.50 4.87 17.20
CA ASN A 53 9.91 5.02 16.80
C ASN A 53 10.20 4.54 15.38
N GLY A 54 9.18 4.06 14.67
CA GLY A 54 9.31 3.54 13.31
C GLY A 54 9.75 2.07 13.25
N ASN A 55 9.61 1.34 14.36
CA ASN A 55 9.79 -0.11 14.35
C ASN A 55 8.54 -0.79 13.82
N TYR A 56 8.73 -1.94 13.17
CA TYR A 56 7.64 -2.77 12.68
C TYR A 56 7.96 -4.26 12.82
N ARG A 57 6.90 -5.06 12.97
CA ARG A 57 6.98 -6.51 12.86
C ARG A 57 7.05 -6.89 11.39
N SER A 58 7.89 -7.87 11.06
CA SER A 58 8.03 -8.41 9.71
C SER A 58 7.69 -9.89 9.68
N LEU A 59 6.86 -10.29 8.72
CA LEU A 59 6.55 -11.68 8.37
C LEU A 59 7.12 -12.06 6.98
N ALA A 60 8.02 -11.25 6.43
CA ALA A 60 8.58 -11.45 5.11
C ALA A 60 9.31 -12.79 4.97
N SER A 61 9.20 -13.40 3.79
CA SER A 61 9.73 -14.73 3.48
C SER A 61 10.39 -14.74 2.10
N LYS A 62 11.66 -15.12 2.05
CA LYS A 62 12.39 -15.29 0.78
C LYS A 62 11.82 -16.43 -0.07
N ASP A 63 11.39 -17.53 0.56
CA ASP A 63 10.78 -18.66 -0.13
C ASP A 63 9.47 -18.23 -0.81
N TYR A 64 8.65 -17.44 -0.12
CA TYR A 64 7.42 -16.88 -0.70
C TYR A 64 7.73 -16.02 -1.94
N VAL A 65 8.69 -15.11 -1.85
CA VAL A 65 9.08 -14.23 -2.97
C VAL A 65 9.60 -15.06 -4.14
N ALA A 66 10.48 -16.04 -3.89
CA ALA A 66 10.99 -16.92 -4.93
C ALA A 66 9.86 -17.70 -5.63
N LYS A 67 8.88 -18.21 -4.89
CA LYS A 67 7.69 -18.87 -5.44
C LYS A 67 6.82 -17.91 -6.28
N ALA A 68 6.64 -16.68 -5.82
CA ALA A 68 5.90 -15.66 -6.55
C ALA A 68 6.58 -15.32 -7.87
N HIS A 69 7.89 -15.06 -7.85
CA HIS A 69 8.69 -14.78 -9.05
C HIS A 69 8.68 -15.97 -10.03
N ALA A 70 8.77 -17.20 -9.55
CA ALA A 70 8.66 -18.39 -10.39
C ALA A 70 7.30 -18.51 -11.12
N LYS A 71 6.26 -17.87 -10.59
CA LYS A 71 4.93 -17.80 -11.21
C LYS A 71 4.70 -16.50 -12.01
N GLY A 72 5.73 -15.67 -12.15
CA GLY A 72 5.65 -14.39 -12.87
C GLY A 72 4.90 -13.28 -12.10
N LEU A 73 4.76 -13.41 -10.76
CA LEU A 73 4.11 -12.42 -9.92
C LEU A 73 5.16 -11.47 -9.32
N GLN A 74 4.87 -10.18 -9.30
CA GLN A 74 5.56 -9.24 -8.44
C GLN A 74 5.04 -9.33 -7.00
N VAL A 75 5.91 -9.05 -6.03
CA VAL A 75 5.57 -9.01 -4.60
C VAL A 75 5.72 -7.57 -4.10
N TRP A 76 4.58 -6.93 -3.78
CA TRP A 76 4.54 -5.61 -3.16
C TRP A 76 4.12 -5.77 -1.69
N ALA A 77 5.10 -5.83 -0.79
CA ALA A 77 4.80 -6.06 0.62
C ALA A 77 4.04 -4.89 1.23
N LEU A 78 2.91 -5.20 1.87
CA LEU A 78 2.08 -4.21 2.54
C LEU A 78 2.65 -3.89 3.92
N ILE A 79 2.62 -2.60 4.26
CA ILE A 79 2.86 -2.07 5.60
C ILE A 79 1.64 -1.33 6.10
N ASP A 80 1.20 -1.65 7.33
CA ASP A 80 0.08 -1.04 8.01
C ASP A 80 0.47 -0.32 9.31
N ASN A 81 -0.46 0.52 9.81
CA ASN A 81 -0.37 1.25 11.06
C ASN A 81 -1.45 0.84 12.08
N PHE A 82 -1.94 -0.41 12.03
CA PHE A 82 -3.15 -0.83 12.76
C PHE A 82 -2.94 -1.12 14.24
N SER A 83 -1.68 -1.17 14.72
CA SER A 83 -1.41 -1.38 16.15
C SER A 83 -1.93 -0.21 16.99
N ALA A 84 -2.63 -0.54 18.08
CA ALA A 84 -3.11 0.46 19.06
C ALA A 84 -1.96 1.24 19.75
N ASP A 85 -0.74 0.70 19.73
CA ASP A 85 0.44 1.33 20.31
C ASP A 85 1.08 2.39 19.40
N VAL A 86 0.55 2.56 18.18
CA VAL A 86 1.07 3.50 17.19
C VAL A 86 0.17 4.74 17.09
N GLN A 87 0.75 5.89 17.35
CA GLN A 87 0.17 7.19 16.98
C GLN A 87 0.90 7.68 15.73
N THR A 88 0.29 7.44 14.57
CA THR A 88 0.93 7.68 13.28
C THR A 88 1.32 9.14 13.08
N GLU A 89 0.53 10.09 13.58
CA GLU A 89 0.84 11.50 13.57
C GLU A 89 2.13 11.83 14.35
N THR A 90 2.35 11.17 15.49
CA THR A 90 3.56 11.34 16.30
C THR A 90 4.78 10.75 15.61
N LEU A 91 4.64 9.53 15.10
CA LEU A 91 5.69 8.82 14.37
C LEU A 91 6.15 9.62 13.15
N LEU A 92 5.22 10.08 12.33
CA LEU A 92 5.53 10.77 11.08
C LEU A 92 5.97 12.23 11.25
N ALA A 93 5.67 12.87 12.37
CA ALA A 93 6.11 14.25 12.64
C ALA A 93 7.63 14.38 12.77
N SER A 94 8.33 13.31 13.16
CA SER A 94 9.78 13.30 13.34
C SER A 94 10.51 12.89 12.06
N THR A 95 11.35 13.77 11.51
CA THR A 95 12.23 13.44 10.37
C THR A 95 13.14 12.26 10.67
N ALA A 96 13.68 12.18 11.90
CA ALA A 96 14.55 11.07 12.30
C ALA A 96 13.81 9.73 12.28
N THR A 97 12.55 9.72 12.74
CA THR A 97 11.72 8.52 12.76
C THR A 97 11.30 8.11 11.34
N ARG A 98 10.87 9.06 10.51
CA ARG A 98 10.57 8.78 9.09
C ARG A 98 11.78 8.17 8.39
N ARG A 99 12.97 8.77 8.56
CA ARG A 99 14.21 8.26 7.94
C ARG A 99 14.51 6.84 8.39
N ARG A 100 14.43 6.55 9.70
CA ARG A 100 14.66 5.20 10.23
C ARG A 100 13.69 4.18 9.62
N LEU A 101 12.41 4.52 9.55
CA LEU A 101 11.40 3.65 8.94
C LEU A 101 11.69 3.41 7.46
N ILE A 102 12.02 4.46 6.71
CA ILE A 102 12.37 4.37 5.28
C ILE A 102 13.59 3.48 5.07
N ASP A 103 14.68 3.74 5.82
CA ASP A 103 15.92 2.97 5.71
C ASP A 103 15.67 1.47 5.98
N SER A 104 14.84 1.16 6.99
CA SER A 104 14.47 -0.22 7.34
C SER A 104 13.63 -0.87 6.25
N LEU A 105 12.63 -0.18 5.70
CA LEU A 105 11.78 -0.70 4.63
C LEU A 105 12.57 -0.98 3.34
N ILE A 106 13.47 -0.08 2.98
CA ILE A 106 14.33 -0.25 1.81
C ILE A 106 15.31 -1.41 2.02
N ALA A 107 15.91 -1.52 3.21
CA ALA A 107 16.80 -2.62 3.55
C ALA A 107 16.07 -3.98 3.49
N ASP A 108 14.85 -4.06 4.02
CA ASP A 108 14.03 -5.28 3.91
C ASP A 108 13.58 -5.56 2.48
N ALA A 109 13.23 -4.55 1.69
CA ALA A 109 12.90 -4.74 0.29
C ALA A 109 14.07 -5.35 -0.49
N GLU A 110 15.28 -4.86 -0.30
CA GLU A 110 16.48 -5.44 -0.91
C GLU A 110 16.80 -6.85 -0.36
N LYS A 111 16.71 -7.03 0.95
CA LYS A 111 16.99 -8.32 1.61
C LYS A 111 16.09 -9.45 1.14
N TYR A 112 14.82 -9.16 0.92
CA TYR A 112 13.79 -10.13 0.53
C TYR A 112 13.51 -10.16 -0.97
N ASP A 113 14.20 -9.32 -1.77
CA ASP A 113 13.99 -9.20 -3.22
C ASP A 113 12.56 -8.81 -3.59
N LEU A 114 12.02 -7.82 -2.86
CA LEU A 114 10.68 -7.29 -3.11
C LEU A 114 10.66 -6.41 -4.36
N ASP A 115 9.58 -6.52 -5.13
CA ASP A 115 9.36 -5.66 -6.30
C ASP A 115 8.74 -4.32 -5.91
N GLY A 116 8.05 -4.26 -4.78
CA GLY A 116 7.37 -3.05 -4.33
C GLY A 116 7.04 -3.03 -2.86
N LEU A 117 6.61 -1.84 -2.42
CA LEU A 117 6.00 -1.57 -1.13
C LEU A 117 4.59 -1.02 -1.34
N ASN A 118 3.65 -1.48 -0.52
CA ASN A 118 2.27 -1.02 -0.51
C ASN A 118 1.97 -0.40 0.85
N LEU A 119 1.69 0.92 0.88
CA LEU A 119 1.38 1.65 2.11
C LEU A 119 -0.12 1.61 2.37
N ASP A 120 -0.51 1.03 3.50
CA ASP A 120 -1.89 0.96 3.98
C ASP A 120 -2.00 1.64 5.35
N PHE A 121 -1.87 2.98 5.35
CA PHE A 121 -1.97 3.78 6.57
C PHE A 121 -3.37 4.38 6.69
N GLU A 122 -4.13 3.81 7.59
CA GLU A 122 -5.53 4.15 7.80
C GLU A 122 -5.77 4.96 9.08
N SER A 123 -6.97 5.52 9.19
CA SER A 123 -7.45 6.25 10.36
C SER A 123 -6.53 7.38 10.82
N LEU A 124 -5.85 8.02 9.86
CA LEU A 124 -5.00 9.16 10.15
C LEU A 124 -5.84 10.35 10.62
N LYS A 125 -5.29 11.11 11.56
CA LYS A 125 -5.84 12.41 11.94
C LYS A 125 -5.42 13.49 10.95
N THR A 126 -6.21 14.55 10.84
CA THR A 126 -5.96 15.66 9.89
C THR A 126 -4.56 16.25 10.03
N GLU A 127 -4.08 16.42 11.25
CA GLU A 127 -2.74 16.92 11.55
C GLU A 127 -1.60 16.01 11.04
N ALA A 128 -1.87 14.74 10.83
CA ALA A 128 -0.89 13.83 10.23
C ALA A 128 -0.66 14.08 8.74
N GLY A 129 -1.60 14.74 8.04
CA GLY A 129 -1.59 14.85 6.58
C GLY A 129 -0.30 15.41 6.00
N VAL A 130 0.22 16.53 6.56
CA VAL A 130 1.48 17.12 6.08
C VAL A 130 2.68 16.20 6.28
N HIS A 131 2.70 15.43 7.37
CA HIS A 131 3.78 14.50 7.69
C HIS A 131 3.67 13.22 6.87
N TYR A 132 2.46 12.78 6.58
CA TYR A 132 2.20 11.59 5.78
C TYR A 132 2.64 11.81 4.32
N ILE A 133 2.27 12.92 3.73
CA ILE A 133 2.71 13.22 2.37
C ILE A 133 4.21 13.44 2.28
N GLU A 134 4.83 14.02 3.32
CA GLU A 134 6.29 14.14 3.40
C GLU A 134 6.96 12.75 3.48
N PHE A 135 6.41 11.85 4.28
CA PHE A 135 6.88 10.46 4.34
C PHE A 135 6.81 9.76 2.98
N ILE A 136 5.71 9.91 2.25
CA ILE A 136 5.55 9.33 0.91
C ILE A 136 6.58 9.93 -0.06
N ARG A 137 6.81 11.24 -0.03
CA ARG A 137 7.85 11.90 -0.83
C ARG A 137 9.24 11.34 -0.52
N GLU A 138 9.60 11.32 0.75
CA GLU A 138 10.91 10.84 1.21
C GLU A 138 11.13 9.37 0.84
N LEU A 139 10.11 8.51 0.98
CA LEU A 139 10.18 7.08 0.61
C LEU A 139 10.26 6.87 -0.90
N SER A 140 9.60 7.71 -1.70
CA SER A 140 9.57 7.58 -3.15
C SER A 140 10.96 7.69 -3.79
N ILE A 141 11.86 8.44 -3.17
CA ILE A 141 13.22 8.68 -3.69
C ILE A 141 14.05 7.40 -3.70
N PRO A 142 14.31 6.73 -2.55
CA PRO A 142 15.06 5.49 -2.55
C PRO A 142 14.33 4.35 -3.28
N CYS A 143 13.00 4.31 -3.28
CA CYS A 143 12.25 3.36 -4.07
C CYS A 143 12.61 3.46 -5.56
N ARG A 144 12.58 4.65 -6.15
CA ARG A 144 12.97 4.86 -7.56
C ARG A 144 14.45 4.57 -7.82
N GLN A 145 15.34 4.90 -6.89
CA GLN A 145 16.77 4.61 -7.02
C GLN A 145 17.04 3.10 -7.06
N LYS A 146 16.27 2.32 -6.30
CA LYS A 146 16.41 0.87 -6.20
C LYS A 146 15.54 0.10 -7.22
N GLY A 147 14.56 0.76 -7.83
CA GLY A 147 13.59 0.13 -8.74
C GLY A 147 12.50 -0.63 -7.99
N ILE A 148 12.14 -0.14 -6.81
CA ILE A 148 11.06 -0.66 -5.95
C ILE A 148 9.80 0.15 -6.25
N VAL A 149 8.71 -0.51 -6.59
CA VAL A 149 7.41 0.13 -6.80
C VAL A 149 6.88 0.68 -5.47
N LEU A 150 6.33 1.91 -5.50
CA LEU A 150 5.62 2.49 -4.37
C LEU A 150 4.15 2.64 -4.71
N SER A 151 3.28 1.91 -4.01
CA SER A 151 1.84 2.04 -4.07
C SER A 151 1.26 2.49 -2.74
N VAL A 152 0.17 3.25 -2.78
CA VAL A 152 -0.45 3.85 -1.58
C VAL A 152 -1.95 3.59 -1.61
N ASP A 153 -2.46 3.00 -0.55
CA ASP A 153 -3.88 2.72 -0.38
C ASP A 153 -4.61 3.94 0.18
N ASN A 154 -5.80 4.21 -0.34
CA ASN A 154 -6.60 5.36 0.03
C ASN A 154 -8.08 4.98 0.15
N TYR A 155 -8.78 5.63 1.05
CA TYR A 155 -10.23 5.64 1.06
C TYR A 155 -10.80 6.25 -0.21
N VAL A 156 -12.05 5.96 -0.52
CA VAL A 156 -12.81 6.72 -1.51
C VAL A 156 -12.76 8.21 -1.14
N PRO A 157 -12.40 9.10 -2.08
CA PRO A 157 -12.17 10.50 -1.77
C PRO A 157 -13.44 11.19 -1.25
N ALA A 158 -13.27 11.93 -0.17
CA ALA A 158 -14.31 12.73 0.47
C ALA A 158 -13.66 13.98 1.10
N ARG A 159 -14.50 14.98 1.37
CA ARG A 159 -14.01 16.23 1.95
C ARG A 159 -13.26 16.04 3.27
N TYR A 160 -13.71 15.10 4.11
CA TYR A 160 -13.11 14.86 5.43
C TYR A 160 -11.75 14.17 5.38
N ASN A 161 -11.42 13.48 4.28
CA ASN A 161 -10.13 12.80 4.10
C ASN A 161 -9.21 13.47 3.06
N SER A 162 -9.51 14.70 2.64
CA SER A 162 -8.73 15.46 1.64
C SER A 162 -7.28 15.70 2.07
N PHE A 163 -6.98 15.62 3.36
CA PHE A 163 -5.63 15.76 3.90
C PHE A 163 -4.69 14.60 3.53
N TYR A 164 -5.21 13.49 3.00
CA TYR A 164 -4.38 12.44 2.38
C TYR A 164 -3.66 12.93 1.12
N ASN A 165 -4.08 14.06 0.55
CA ASN A 165 -3.41 14.76 -0.54
C ASN A 165 -3.18 13.88 -1.78
N LEU A 166 -4.26 13.42 -2.38
CA LEU A 166 -4.23 12.54 -3.56
C LEU A 166 -3.45 13.14 -4.73
N LYS A 167 -3.51 14.46 -4.89
CA LYS A 167 -2.77 15.17 -5.94
C LYS A 167 -1.27 14.95 -5.83
N GLU A 168 -0.72 15.10 -4.65
CA GLU A 168 0.70 14.90 -4.42
C GLU A 168 1.07 13.41 -4.49
N GLN A 169 0.23 12.53 -3.97
CA GLN A 169 0.41 11.09 -4.13
C GLN A 169 0.46 10.69 -5.62
N GLY A 170 -0.43 11.27 -6.45
CA GLY A 170 -0.44 11.06 -7.89
C GLY A 170 0.84 11.51 -8.60
N ILE A 171 1.59 12.46 -8.01
CA ILE A 171 2.89 12.90 -8.53
C ILE A 171 4.01 11.94 -8.12
N VAL A 172 4.10 11.59 -6.84
CA VAL A 172 5.29 10.94 -6.28
C VAL A 172 5.19 9.42 -6.16
N ALA A 173 4.01 8.84 -6.00
CA ALA A 173 3.82 7.39 -6.00
C ALA A 173 3.76 6.83 -7.43
N ASP A 174 4.10 5.55 -7.59
CA ASP A 174 3.95 4.85 -8.86
C ASP A 174 2.49 4.48 -9.10
N TYR A 175 1.78 4.05 -8.05
CA TYR A 175 0.37 3.72 -8.09
C TYR A 175 -0.36 4.25 -6.85
N VAL A 176 -1.59 4.67 -7.07
CA VAL A 176 -2.52 5.11 -6.03
C VAL A 176 -3.73 4.19 -6.09
N ILE A 177 -3.99 3.48 -5.01
CA ILE A 177 -5.06 2.49 -4.92
C ILE A 177 -6.24 3.11 -4.19
N MET A 178 -7.42 3.04 -4.78
CA MET A 178 -8.67 3.40 -4.12
C MET A 178 -9.32 2.14 -3.56
N MET A 179 -9.56 2.11 -2.26
CA MET A 179 -10.34 1.06 -1.59
C MET A 179 -11.82 1.29 -1.86
N GLY A 180 -12.30 0.79 -3.00
CA GLY A 180 -13.66 1.01 -3.52
C GLY A 180 -14.69 0.11 -2.83
N TYR A 181 -14.70 0.09 -1.49
CA TYR A 181 -15.56 -0.75 -0.66
C TYR A 181 -15.84 -0.09 0.70
N ASP A 182 -16.53 -0.81 1.58
CA ASP A 182 -17.00 -0.32 2.88
C ASP A 182 -17.88 0.94 2.78
N GLU A 183 -18.67 1.04 1.69
CA GLU A 183 -19.73 2.03 1.56
C GLU A 183 -20.71 1.93 2.74
N HIS A 184 -21.08 0.69 3.09
CA HIS A 184 -21.74 0.32 4.31
C HIS A 184 -20.89 -0.75 5.01
N PHE A 185 -20.75 -0.66 6.31
CA PHE A 185 -19.85 -1.50 7.11
C PHE A 185 -20.52 -1.94 8.41
N ALA A 186 -19.92 -2.91 9.09
CA ALA A 186 -20.44 -3.42 10.35
C ALA A 186 -20.56 -2.31 11.43
N GLY A 187 -21.76 -2.10 11.96
CA GLY A 187 -22.07 -1.01 12.90
C GLY A 187 -22.55 0.29 12.27
N GLY A 188 -22.58 0.39 10.94
CA GLY A 188 -23.17 1.48 10.18
C GLY A 188 -24.61 1.17 9.71
N GLU A 189 -25.14 2.02 8.83
CA GLU A 189 -26.44 1.78 8.18
C GLU A 189 -26.35 0.57 7.23
N PRO A 190 -27.41 -0.26 7.16
CA PRO A 190 -27.46 -1.39 6.23
C PRO A 190 -27.40 -0.95 4.77
N GLY A 191 -26.66 -1.68 3.95
CA GLY A 191 -26.55 -1.38 2.53
C GLY A 191 -25.51 -2.24 1.81
N SER A 192 -25.25 -1.90 0.57
CA SER A 192 -24.19 -2.57 -0.23
C SER A 192 -22.80 -2.22 0.31
N VAL A 193 -21.91 -3.20 0.39
CA VAL A 193 -20.51 -2.96 0.74
C VAL A 193 -19.79 -2.14 -0.35
N SER A 194 -20.24 -2.24 -1.60
CA SER A 194 -19.63 -1.55 -2.75
C SER A 194 -20.63 -1.46 -3.89
N SER A 195 -21.45 -0.39 -3.91
CA SER A 195 -22.36 -0.17 -5.03
C SER A 195 -21.60 0.38 -6.25
N ILE A 196 -22.15 0.13 -7.46
CA ILE A 196 -21.57 0.66 -8.72
C ILE A 196 -21.50 2.17 -8.69
N SER A 197 -22.52 2.86 -8.16
CA SER A 197 -22.54 4.31 -8.05
C SER A 197 -21.46 4.85 -7.12
N TYR A 198 -21.27 4.20 -5.98
CA TYR A 198 -20.20 4.54 -5.03
C TYR A 198 -18.82 4.44 -5.66
N VAL A 199 -18.51 3.30 -6.28
CA VAL A 199 -17.21 3.07 -6.96
C VAL A 199 -17.03 4.04 -8.13
N LYS A 200 -18.04 4.24 -8.96
CA LYS A 200 -17.98 5.15 -10.10
C LYS A 200 -17.71 6.59 -9.68
N ASN A 201 -18.42 7.08 -8.66
CA ASN A 201 -18.20 8.42 -8.11
C ASN A 201 -16.81 8.53 -7.47
N GLY A 202 -16.36 7.49 -6.74
CA GLY A 202 -15.03 7.43 -6.18
C GLY A 202 -13.94 7.52 -7.23
N ILE A 203 -14.02 6.72 -8.30
CA ILE A 203 -13.07 6.77 -9.42
C ILE A 203 -13.06 8.17 -10.07
N SER A 204 -14.24 8.77 -10.28
CA SER A 204 -14.32 10.12 -10.84
C SER A 204 -13.61 11.15 -9.95
N GLY A 205 -13.80 11.08 -8.63
CA GLY A 205 -13.11 11.95 -7.68
C GLY A 205 -11.59 11.70 -7.65
N MET A 206 -11.14 10.43 -7.71
CA MET A 206 -9.72 10.12 -7.79
C MET A 206 -9.06 10.71 -9.04
N LEU A 207 -9.75 10.66 -10.19
CA LEU A 207 -9.24 11.13 -11.48
C LEU A 207 -9.12 12.65 -11.58
N GLU A 208 -9.66 13.41 -10.63
CA GLU A 208 -9.42 14.86 -10.54
C GLU A 208 -7.96 15.17 -10.18
N ASP A 209 -7.32 14.29 -9.42
CA ASP A 209 -5.99 14.49 -8.83
C ASP A 209 -4.95 13.44 -9.25
N VAL A 210 -5.39 12.22 -9.55
CA VAL A 210 -4.50 11.07 -9.84
C VAL A 210 -4.55 10.75 -11.33
N PRO A 211 -3.39 10.68 -12.03
CA PRO A 211 -3.32 10.22 -13.41
C PRO A 211 -3.93 8.81 -13.55
N LYS A 212 -4.74 8.61 -14.59
CA LYS A 212 -5.47 7.36 -14.80
C LYS A 212 -4.58 6.12 -14.91
N GLU A 213 -3.38 6.27 -15.42
CA GLU A 213 -2.38 5.22 -15.55
C GLU A 213 -1.76 4.77 -14.22
N LYS A 214 -1.95 5.57 -13.17
CA LYS A 214 -1.49 5.26 -11.81
C LYS A 214 -2.62 4.79 -10.89
N LEU A 215 -3.88 4.94 -11.31
CA LEU A 215 -5.04 4.61 -10.48
C LEU A 215 -5.38 3.13 -10.56
N ILE A 216 -5.50 2.52 -9.39
CA ILE A 216 -6.00 1.14 -9.22
C ILE A 216 -7.29 1.21 -8.37
N ASN A 217 -8.36 0.56 -8.81
CA ASN A 217 -9.56 0.41 -8.00
C ASN A 217 -9.58 -0.98 -7.36
N ALA A 218 -9.66 -1.02 -6.04
CA ALA A 218 -9.84 -2.25 -5.29
C ALA A 218 -11.32 -2.60 -5.11
N VAL A 219 -11.61 -3.89 -5.05
CA VAL A 219 -12.94 -4.46 -4.88
C VAL A 219 -12.95 -5.44 -3.71
N PRO A 220 -14.07 -5.57 -2.96
CA PRO A 220 -14.17 -6.48 -1.82
C PRO A 220 -14.35 -7.93 -2.29
N PHE A 221 -13.89 -8.86 -1.45
CA PHE A 221 -14.12 -10.31 -1.57
C PHE A 221 -14.88 -10.90 -0.36
N TYR A 222 -15.67 -10.09 0.34
CA TYR A 222 -16.48 -10.48 1.49
C TYR A 222 -17.91 -9.92 1.36
#